data_9835fb7f0a36660faff41cba58caae88
#
_entry.id   9835fb7f0a36660faff41cba58caae88
#
_cell.length_a   1.000
_cell.length_b   1.000
_cell.length_c   1.000
_cell.angle_alpha   90.00
_cell.angle_beta   90.00
_cell.angle_gamma   90.00
#
_symmetry.space_group_name_H-M   'P 1'
#
loop_
_entity.id
_entity.type
_entity.pdbx_description
1 polymer ?
#
loop_
_entity_poly.entity_id
_entity_poly.type
_entity_poly.pdbx_seq_one_letter_code
_entity_poly.pdbx_strand_id
1 'polypeptide(L)'
;MFIQVIQGKVADADRLRRCMDRWTKDLQPGATGYLGMTSGLCNDGTFIALTRFESEEAARRNSDRPEQGAWWAETEQCFDGPVTFMDCPEVTQWLGGGSDQAGFVQVMEGHTRNPRRMRELLAEGTERIHELRPEILGGTLATYGSDGYVEAVYFTSEAEARAHEKLEIPDDLRALFDEESELMGEVEFFDLHEPMLVSPRR
;
A
#
# COMPACT_ATOMS: atom_id res chain seq x y z
N MET A 1 8.05 11.08 -5.03
CA MET A 1 7.04 10.58 -4.05
C MET A 1 7.74 9.66 -3.08
N PHE A 2 7.28 9.66 -1.84
CA PHE A 2 7.79 8.82 -0.76
C PHE A 2 6.59 8.12 -0.10
N ILE A 3 6.75 6.86 0.30
CA ILE A 3 5.73 6.13 1.04
C ILE A 3 6.31 5.69 2.38
N GLN A 4 5.56 5.90 3.45
CA GLN A 4 5.79 5.25 4.73
C GLN A 4 4.73 4.18 4.92
N VAL A 5 5.17 2.94 5.07
CA VAL A 5 4.29 1.81 5.42
C VAL A 5 4.27 1.66 6.93
N ILE A 6 3.09 1.49 7.50
CA ILE A 6 2.85 1.33 8.93
C ILE A 6 2.10 0.01 9.12
N GLN A 7 2.62 -0.88 9.95
CA GLN A 7 2.06 -2.21 10.14
C GLN A 7 2.08 -2.62 11.62
N GLY A 8 0.99 -3.26 12.08
CA GLY A 8 0.92 -3.78 13.45
C GLY A 8 -0.35 -4.57 13.72
N LYS A 9 -0.34 -5.40 14.74
CA LYS A 9 -1.53 -6.12 15.22
C LYS A 9 -2.41 -5.20 16.03
N VAL A 10 -3.72 -5.19 15.77
CA VAL A 10 -4.68 -4.29 16.41
C VAL A 10 -5.39 -4.98 17.56
N ALA A 11 -5.36 -4.36 18.74
CA ALA A 11 -6.10 -4.79 19.93
C ALA A 11 -7.47 -4.11 20.02
N ASP A 12 -7.62 -2.87 19.52
CA ASP A 12 -8.86 -2.09 19.58
C ASP A 12 -9.13 -1.39 18.24
N ALA A 13 -9.82 -2.10 17.35
CA ALA A 13 -10.14 -1.64 16.00
C ALA A 13 -11.05 -0.39 16.00
N ASP A 14 -12.01 -0.31 16.90
CA ASP A 14 -12.93 0.83 16.97
C ASP A 14 -12.21 2.10 17.45
N ARG A 15 -11.31 1.95 18.41
CA ARG A 15 -10.47 3.07 18.86
C ARG A 15 -9.51 3.52 17.75
N LEU A 16 -8.88 2.57 17.05
CA LEU A 16 -8.01 2.89 15.92
C LEU A 16 -8.77 3.68 14.84
N ARG A 17 -9.97 3.22 14.46
CA ARG A 17 -10.81 3.93 13.48
C ARG A 17 -11.07 5.37 13.92
N ARG A 18 -11.46 5.60 15.17
CA ARG A 18 -11.66 6.96 15.71
C ARG A 18 -10.38 7.81 15.67
N CYS A 19 -9.22 7.22 15.94
CA CYS A 19 -7.94 7.91 15.83
C CYS A 19 -7.65 8.32 14.38
N MET A 20 -7.90 7.45 13.41
CA MET A 20 -7.72 7.72 11.98
C MET A 20 -8.68 8.80 11.48
N ASP A 21 -9.96 8.76 11.88
CA ASP A 21 -10.95 9.79 11.55
C ASP A 21 -10.52 11.17 12.11
N ARG A 22 -10.05 11.20 13.35
CA ARG A 22 -9.53 12.42 13.96
C ARG A 22 -8.30 12.94 13.21
N TRP A 23 -7.37 12.08 12.81
CA TRP A 23 -6.21 12.48 12.03
C TRP A 23 -6.63 13.15 10.71
N THR A 24 -7.53 12.50 9.98
CA THR A 24 -8.04 13.01 8.70
C THR A 24 -8.74 14.36 8.86
N LYS A 25 -9.46 14.55 9.97
CA LYS A 25 -10.21 15.79 10.22
C LYS A 25 -9.34 16.92 10.72
N ASP A 26 -8.47 16.64 11.70
CA ASP A 26 -7.85 17.67 12.53
C ASP A 26 -6.36 17.88 12.16
N LEU A 27 -5.64 16.83 11.71
CA LEU A 27 -4.20 16.89 11.47
C LEU A 27 -3.82 16.94 9.99
N GLN A 28 -4.57 16.26 9.14
CA GLN A 28 -4.32 16.23 7.69
C GLN A 28 -4.20 17.62 7.07
N PRO A 29 -5.04 18.63 7.41
CA PRO A 29 -4.93 19.96 6.82
C PRO A 29 -3.58 20.65 7.06
N GLY A 30 -2.88 20.28 8.13
CA GLY A 30 -1.53 20.79 8.44
C GLY A 30 -0.39 19.91 7.90
N ALA A 31 -0.68 18.76 7.29
CA ALA A 31 0.33 17.84 6.77
C ALA A 31 0.79 18.26 5.37
N THR A 32 1.67 19.27 5.31
CA THR A 32 2.20 19.81 4.04
C THR A 32 2.97 18.75 3.27
N GLY A 33 2.60 18.55 2.00
CA GLY A 33 3.19 17.54 1.13
C GLY A 33 2.60 16.13 1.29
N TYR A 34 1.54 15.98 2.10
CA TYR A 34 0.76 14.75 2.16
C TYR A 34 -0.03 14.53 0.86
N LEU A 35 0.07 13.33 0.29
CA LEU A 35 -0.55 12.96 -0.98
C LEU A 35 -1.68 11.94 -0.84
N GLY A 36 -1.91 11.41 0.36
CA GLY A 36 -2.96 10.45 0.60
C GLY A 36 -2.50 9.22 1.38
N MET A 37 -3.47 8.37 1.71
CA MET A 37 -3.24 7.13 2.44
C MET A 37 -4.17 6.05 1.94
N THR A 38 -3.64 4.84 1.86
CA THR A 38 -4.39 3.60 1.71
C THR A 38 -4.16 2.78 2.95
N SER A 39 -5.21 2.39 3.65
CA SER A 39 -5.06 1.58 4.86
C SER A 39 -6.25 0.66 5.07
N GLY A 40 -6.08 -0.34 5.91
CA GLY A 40 -7.15 -1.23 6.30
C GLY A 40 -6.75 -2.23 7.36
N LEU A 41 -7.73 -2.94 7.85
CA LEU A 41 -7.59 -4.02 8.81
C LEU A 41 -7.85 -5.35 8.09
N CYS A 42 -6.88 -6.24 8.14
CA CYS A 42 -7.01 -7.59 7.62
C CYS A 42 -7.80 -8.50 8.58
N ASN A 43 -8.31 -9.62 8.07
CA ASN A 43 -9.09 -10.58 8.85
C ASN A 43 -8.33 -11.19 10.04
N ASP A 44 -7.01 -11.23 9.98
CA ASP A 44 -6.15 -11.73 11.06
C ASP A 44 -5.83 -10.68 12.13
N GLY A 45 -6.40 -9.47 12.03
CA GLY A 45 -6.19 -8.35 12.93
C GLY A 45 -4.95 -7.51 12.63
N THR A 46 -4.28 -7.73 11.50
CA THR A 46 -3.16 -6.88 11.05
C THR A 46 -3.71 -5.61 10.41
N PHE A 47 -3.29 -4.47 10.90
CA PHE A 47 -3.47 -3.17 10.23
C PHE A 47 -2.25 -2.88 9.36
N ILE A 48 -2.52 -2.42 8.14
CA ILE A 48 -1.48 -1.90 7.25
C ILE A 48 -1.92 -0.55 6.66
N ALA A 49 -0.99 0.39 6.58
CA ALA A 49 -1.22 1.70 5.96
C ALA A 49 -0.04 2.10 5.09
N LEU A 50 -0.31 2.54 3.88
CA LEU A 50 0.64 3.14 2.95
C LEU A 50 0.36 4.64 2.89
N THR A 51 1.14 5.43 3.62
CA THR A 51 0.99 6.88 3.69
C THR A 51 1.94 7.55 2.70
N ARG A 52 1.38 8.31 1.76
CA ARG A 52 2.10 8.92 0.64
C ARG A 52 2.42 10.38 0.92
N PHE A 53 3.66 10.78 0.63
CA PHE A 53 4.14 12.16 0.69
C PHE A 53 4.88 12.56 -0.58
N GLU A 54 4.99 13.85 -0.83
CA GLU A 54 5.77 14.39 -1.97
C GLU A 54 7.25 13.99 -1.87
N SER A 55 7.80 13.95 -0.65
CA SER A 55 9.19 13.57 -0.38
C SER A 55 9.35 13.03 1.05
N GLU A 56 10.49 12.43 1.33
CA GLU A 56 10.88 11.99 2.67
C GLU A 56 10.95 13.18 3.66
N GLU A 57 11.43 14.34 3.22
CA GLU A 57 11.46 15.55 4.05
C GLU A 57 10.04 16.00 4.43
N ALA A 58 9.06 15.85 3.53
CA ALA A 58 7.66 16.16 3.84
C ALA A 58 7.11 15.21 4.90
N ALA A 59 7.40 13.92 4.79
CA ALA A 59 7.03 12.92 5.80
C ALA A 59 7.67 13.24 7.16
N ARG A 60 8.96 13.55 7.19
CA ARG A 60 9.68 13.93 8.42
C ARG A 60 9.12 15.20 9.05
N ARG A 61 8.89 16.26 8.25
CA ARG A 61 8.25 17.49 8.77
C ARG A 61 6.89 17.22 9.40
N ASN A 62 6.11 16.29 8.82
CA ASN A 62 4.83 15.90 9.42
C ASN A 62 5.03 15.16 10.75
N SER A 63 5.99 14.23 10.83
CA SER A 63 6.30 13.47 12.04
C SER A 63 6.82 14.35 13.17
N ASP A 64 7.56 15.41 12.85
CA ASP A 64 8.14 16.35 13.82
C ASP A 64 7.11 17.33 14.42
N ARG A 65 5.89 17.36 13.93
CA ARG A 65 4.82 18.21 14.48
C ARG A 65 4.41 17.71 15.87
N PRO A 66 4.34 18.59 16.88
CA PRO A 66 3.95 18.18 18.24
C PRO A 66 2.57 17.51 18.29
N GLU A 67 1.60 18.02 17.52
CA GLU A 67 0.25 17.44 17.42
C GLU A 67 0.24 16.06 16.78
N GLN A 68 1.13 15.79 15.82
CA GLN A 68 1.32 14.47 15.21
C GLN A 68 1.87 13.48 16.23
N GLY A 69 2.89 13.89 16.99
CA GLY A 69 3.45 13.07 18.06
C GLY A 69 2.43 12.74 19.17
N ALA A 70 1.63 13.73 19.58
CA ALA A 70 0.57 13.52 20.56
C ALA A 70 -0.52 12.55 20.05
N TRP A 71 -0.93 12.70 18.78
CA TRP A 71 -1.87 11.79 18.15
C TRP A 71 -1.31 10.37 18.06
N TRP A 72 -0.03 10.22 17.68
CA TRP A 72 0.59 8.90 17.58
C TRP A 72 0.67 8.21 18.94
N ALA A 73 1.07 8.91 20.00
CA ALA A 73 1.13 8.36 21.35
C ALA A 73 -0.20 7.80 21.87
N GLU A 74 -1.34 8.30 21.37
CA GLU A 74 -2.66 7.73 21.65
C GLU A 74 -2.99 6.57 20.71
N THR A 75 -2.58 6.67 19.44
CA THR A 75 -2.91 5.69 18.39
C THR A 75 -2.14 4.39 18.58
N GLU A 76 -0.86 4.46 18.98
CA GLU A 76 -0.06 3.25 19.24
C GLU A 76 -0.64 2.36 20.34
N GLN A 77 -1.43 2.92 21.27
CA GLN A 77 -2.13 2.15 22.30
C GLN A 77 -3.28 1.29 21.76
N CYS A 78 -3.64 1.44 20.48
CA CYS A 78 -4.63 0.60 19.83
C CYS A 78 -4.03 -0.74 19.35
N PHE A 79 -2.70 -0.87 19.38
CA PHE A 79 -2.00 -2.05 18.88
C PHE A 79 -1.60 -3.01 20.00
N ASP A 80 -1.52 -4.29 19.66
CA ASP A 80 -0.99 -5.35 20.50
C ASP A 80 0.47 -5.62 20.11
N GLY A 81 1.40 -4.99 20.82
CA GLY A 81 2.83 -5.09 20.56
C GLY A 81 3.38 -3.96 19.67
N PRO A 82 4.58 -4.16 19.11
CA PRO A 82 5.26 -3.12 18.35
C PRO A 82 4.60 -2.84 17.00
N VAL A 83 4.67 -1.58 16.58
CA VAL A 83 4.28 -1.14 15.24
C VAL A 83 5.55 -0.95 14.40
N THR A 84 5.56 -1.52 13.21
CA THR A 84 6.66 -1.41 12.26
C THR A 84 6.43 -0.23 11.32
N PHE A 85 7.50 0.51 11.03
CA PHE A 85 7.53 1.57 10.03
C PHE A 85 8.57 1.22 8.98
N MET A 86 8.16 1.23 7.70
CA MET A 86 9.07 1.01 6.58
C MET A 86 9.05 2.26 5.70
N ASP A 87 10.21 2.88 5.56
CA ASP A 87 10.42 4.05 4.74
C ASP A 87 10.80 3.62 3.32
N CYS A 88 9.96 3.96 2.35
CA CYS A 88 10.09 3.56 0.96
C CYS A 88 10.39 4.80 0.09
N PRO A 89 11.67 5.10 -0.20
CA PRO A 89 12.06 6.27 -0.98
C PRO A 89 11.82 6.12 -2.48
N GLU A 90 11.77 4.89 -2.99
CA GLU A 90 11.54 4.61 -4.40
C GLU A 90 10.14 4.06 -4.61
N VAL A 91 9.33 4.80 -5.37
CA VAL A 91 7.92 4.48 -5.63
C VAL A 91 7.65 4.49 -7.13
N THR A 92 7.06 3.41 -7.62
CA THR A 92 6.59 3.27 -9.00
C THR A 92 5.06 3.14 -8.97
N GLN A 93 4.39 3.99 -9.74
CA GLN A 93 2.95 3.88 -9.97
C GLN A 93 2.68 3.31 -11.36
N TRP A 94 1.66 2.47 -11.47
CA TRP A 94 1.20 1.92 -12.74
C TRP A 94 -0.32 2.03 -12.85
N LEU A 95 -0.84 2.16 -14.06
CA LEU A 95 -2.26 2.49 -14.36
C LEU A 95 -2.79 3.71 -13.56
N GLY A 96 -1.92 4.70 -13.32
CA GLY A 96 -2.30 5.90 -12.55
C GLY A 96 -2.15 5.80 -11.04
N GLY A 97 -1.71 4.65 -10.50
CA GLY A 97 -1.49 4.45 -9.07
C GLY A 97 -2.75 4.04 -8.32
N GLY A 98 -2.87 4.47 -7.05
CA GLY A 98 -4.02 4.17 -6.21
C GLY A 98 -5.31 4.84 -6.67
N SER A 99 -6.45 4.23 -6.35
CA SER A 99 -7.77 4.74 -6.70
C SER A 99 -8.68 4.81 -5.47
N ASP A 100 -9.30 5.98 -5.25
CA ASP A 100 -10.33 6.17 -4.22
C ASP A 100 -11.66 5.42 -4.55
N GLN A 101 -11.74 4.82 -5.73
CA GLN A 101 -12.91 4.03 -6.19
C GLN A 101 -12.73 2.53 -5.96
N ALA A 102 -11.58 2.10 -5.39
CA ALA A 102 -11.34 0.70 -5.14
C ALA A 102 -12.29 0.15 -4.06
N GLY A 103 -12.95 -0.96 -4.38
CA GLY A 103 -13.73 -1.74 -3.43
C GLY A 103 -12.92 -2.80 -2.70
N PHE A 104 -11.72 -3.09 -3.18
CA PHE A 104 -10.77 -4.03 -2.58
C PHE A 104 -9.34 -3.60 -2.90
N VAL A 105 -8.44 -3.75 -1.93
CA VAL A 105 -7.00 -3.54 -2.13
C VAL A 105 -6.25 -4.73 -1.58
N GLN A 106 -5.39 -5.32 -2.39
CA GLN A 106 -4.44 -6.32 -1.94
C GLN A 106 -3.07 -5.69 -1.81
N VAL A 107 -2.47 -5.80 -0.63
CA VAL A 107 -1.09 -5.39 -0.39
C VAL A 107 -0.23 -6.64 -0.31
N MET A 108 0.87 -6.63 -1.05
CA MET A 108 1.88 -7.68 -1.04
C MET A 108 3.17 -7.12 -0.45
N GLU A 109 3.78 -7.87 0.46
CA GLU A 109 5.06 -7.52 1.06
C GLU A 109 6.03 -8.69 0.91
N GLY A 110 7.28 -8.39 0.59
CA GLY A 110 8.30 -9.41 0.43
C GLY A 110 9.67 -8.85 0.14
N HIS A 111 10.54 -9.74 -0.34
CA HIS A 111 11.90 -9.40 -0.76
C HIS A 111 12.10 -9.81 -2.21
N THR A 112 12.85 -9.01 -2.96
CA THR A 112 13.19 -9.29 -4.35
C THR A 112 14.70 -9.30 -4.54
N ARG A 113 15.19 -10.24 -5.34
CA ARG A 113 16.63 -10.35 -5.66
C ARG A 113 17.12 -9.18 -6.51
N ASN A 114 16.21 -8.46 -7.19
CA ASN A 114 16.54 -7.34 -8.06
C ASN A 114 15.40 -6.33 -8.14
N PRO A 115 15.34 -5.32 -7.23
CA PRO A 115 14.27 -4.33 -7.21
C PRO A 115 14.15 -3.52 -8.52
N ARG A 116 15.26 -3.30 -9.21
CA ARG A 116 15.26 -2.61 -10.50
C ARG A 116 14.55 -3.45 -11.57
N ARG A 117 14.91 -4.74 -11.68
CA ARG A 117 14.31 -5.61 -12.68
C ARG A 117 12.81 -5.84 -12.41
N MET A 118 12.42 -5.93 -11.14
CA MET A 118 11.01 -6.00 -10.76
C MET A 118 10.20 -4.80 -11.30
N ARG A 119 10.74 -3.57 -11.19
CA ARG A 119 10.09 -2.38 -11.76
C ARG A 119 10.01 -2.41 -13.29
N GLU A 120 11.06 -2.92 -13.95
CA GLU A 120 11.10 -3.07 -15.40
C GLU A 120 10.03 -4.08 -15.87
N LEU A 121 9.93 -5.25 -15.23
CA LEU A 121 8.91 -6.26 -15.54
C LEU A 121 7.49 -5.72 -15.36
N LEU A 122 7.24 -4.99 -14.28
CA LEU A 122 5.96 -4.34 -14.04
C LEU A 122 5.60 -3.39 -15.19
N ALA A 123 6.55 -2.56 -15.64
CA ALA A 123 6.33 -1.64 -16.75
C ALA A 123 6.10 -2.36 -18.08
N GLU A 124 6.81 -3.48 -18.33
CA GLU A 124 6.67 -4.30 -19.53
C GLU A 124 5.29 -4.97 -19.61
N GLY A 125 4.75 -5.42 -18.45
CA GLY A 125 3.51 -6.20 -18.37
C GLY A 125 2.23 -5.37 -18.21
N THR A 126 2.33 -4.11 -17.74
CA THR A 126 1.18 -3.33 -17.25
C THR A 126 0.01 -3.25 -18.24
N GLU A 127 0.25 -2.88 -19.50
CA GLU A 127 -0.83 -2.72 -20.50
C GLU A 127 -1.54 -4.05 -20.77
N ARG A 128 -0.76 -5.10 -20.92
CA ARG A 128 -1.28 -6.43 -21.24
C ARG A 128 -2.01 -7.07 -20.06
N ILE A 129 -1.52 -6.83 -18.84
CA ILE A 129 -2.19 -7.26 -17.60
C ILE A 129 -3.55 -6.55 -17.49
N HIS A 130 -3.60 -5.24 -17.75
CA HIS A 130 -4.85 -4.48 -17.69
C HIS A 130 -5.89 -4.93 -18.73
N GLU A 131 -5.48 -5.34 -19.93
CA GLU A 131 -6.39 -5.94 -20.91
C GLU A 131 -7.02 -7.25 -20.43
N LEU A 132 -6.26 -8.07 -19.68
CA LEU A 132 -6.72 -9.34 -19.11
C LEU A 132 -7.51 -9.19 -17.82
N ARG A 133 -7.16 -8.19 -17.04
CA ARG A 133 -7.65 -7.92 -15.69
C ARG A 133 -8.20 -6.49 -15.59
N PRO A 134 -9.31 -6.18 -16.30
CA PRO A 134 -9.86 -4.82 -16.34
C PRO A 134 -10.39 -4.33 -14.99
N GLU A 135 -10.59 -5.24 -14.03
CA GLU A 135 -10.95 -4.90 -12.65
C GLU A 135 -9.78 -4.27 -11.87
N ILE A 136 -8.55 -4.35 -12.37
CA ILE A 136 -7.39 -3.67 -11.78
C ILE A 136 -7.45 -2.19 -12.15
N LEU A 137 -7.67 -1.35 -11.14
CA LEU A 137 -7.75 0.11 -11.30
C LEU A 137 -6.36 0.77 -11.33
N GLY A 138 -5.37 0.11 -10.78
CA GLY A 138 -3.99 0.58 -10.74
C GLY A 138 -3.22 -0.02 -9.58
N GLY A 139 -1.95 0.36 -9.45
CA GLY A 139 -1.10 -0.12 -8.39
C GLY A 139 0.06 0.80 -8.05
N THR A 140 0.67 0.51 -6.92
CA THR A 140 1.82 1.24 -6.39
C THR A 140 2.81 0.26 -5.82
N LEU A 141 3.99 0.18 -6.42
CA LEU A 141 5.15 -0.57 -5.94
C LEU A 141 6.10 0.38 -5.23
N ALA A 142 6.44 0.09 -3.98
CA ALA A 142 7.36 0.86 -3.16
C ALA A 142 8.48 -0.06 -2.65
N THR A 143 9.73 0.42 -2.64
CA THR A 143 10.88 -0.38 -2.18
C THR A 143 11.54 0.24 -0.98
N TYR A 144 12.03 -0.61 -0.06
CA TYR A 144 12.73 -0.21 1.17
C TYR A 144 13.99 -1.06 1.40
N GLY A 145 14.95 -0.49 2.12
CA GLY A 145 16.23 -1.16 2.34
C GLY A 145 16.94 -1.48 1.03
N SER A 146 17.55 -2.66 0.94
CA SER A 146 18.27 -3.12 -0.26
C SER A 146 17.44 -3.99 -1.20
N ASP A 147 16.41 -4.66 -0.70
CA ASP A 147 15.71 -5.74 -1.38
C ASP A 147 14.22 -5.87 -0.98
N GLY A 148 13.76 -5.13 0.03
CA GLY A 148 12.37 -5.14 0.46
C GLY A 148 11.44 -4.40 -0.50
N TYR A 149 10.22 -4.91 -0.65
CA TYR A 149 9.17 -4.23 -1.41
C TYR A 149 7.81 -4.36 -0.73
N VAL A 150 6.96 -3.39 -0.99
CA VAL A 150 5.53 -3.41 -0.72
C VAL A 150 4.81 -2.98 -1.98
N GLU A 151 3.86 -3.77 -2.45
CA GLU A 151 3.01 -3.43 -3.58
C GLU A 151 1.55 -3.42 -3.18
N ALA A 152 0.83 -2.35 -3.51
CA ALA A 152 -0.62 -2.26 -3.34
C ALA A 152 -1.29 -2.27 -4.71
N VAL A 153 -2.18 -3.23 -4.93
CA VAL A 153 -3.00 -3.35 -6.14
C VAL A 153 -4.45 -3.03 -5.79
N TYR A 154 -5.06 -2.17 -6.56
CA TYR A 154 -6.40 -1.64 -6.35
C TYR A 154 -7.38 -2.25 -7.33
N PHE A 155 -8.47 -2.84 -6.83
CA PHE A 155 -9.47 -3.55 -7.62
C PHE A 155 -10.85 -2.92 -7.46
N THR A 156 -11.68 -3.06 -8.48
CA THR A 156 -13.10 -2.68 -8.43
C THR A 156 -13.84 -3.41 -7.31
N SER A 157 -13.59 -4.71 -7.16
CA SER A 157 -14.14 -5.54 -6.09
C SER A 157 -13.28 -6.77 -5.81
N GLU A 158 -13.40 -7.33 -4.61
CA GLU A 158 -12.76 -8.60 -4.26
C GLU A 158 -13.29 -9.76 -5.11
N ALA A 159 -14.59 -9.79 -5.38
CA ALA A 159 -15.20 -10.87 -6.14
C ALA A 159 -14.62 -11.00 -7.56
N GLU A 160 -14.40 -9.86 -8.24
CA GLU A 160 -13.76 -9.83 -9.56
C GLU A 160 -12.28 -10.19 -9.46
N ALA A 161 -11.55 -9.64 -8.48
CA ALA A 161 -10.15 -10.00 -8.25
C ALA A 161 -9.97 -11.53 -8.10
N ARG A 162 -10.77 -12.15 -7.22
CA ARG A 162 -10.69 -13.62 -6.98
C ARG A 162 -11.17 -14.47 -8.15
N ALA A 163 -12.10 -13.97 -8.95
CA ALA A 163 -12.54 -14.67 -10.16
C ALA A 163 -11.42 -14.71 -11.21
N HIS A 164 -10.72 -13.58 -11.39
CA HIS A 164 -9.70 -13.45 -12.42
C HIS A 164 -8.31 -13.98 -12.01
N GLU A 165 -8.02 -14.15 -10.72
CA GLU A 165 -6.83 -14.89 -10.25
C GLU A 165 -6.75 -16.33 -10.80
N LYS A 166 -7.87 -16.89 -11.20
CA LYS A 166 -7.98 -18.26 -11.72
C LYS A 166 -7.86 -18.35 -13.24
N LEU A 167 -7.71 -17.23 -13.93
CA LEU A 167 -7.51 -17.21 -15.37
C LEU A 167 -6.16 -17.83 -15.71
N GLU A 168 -6.13 -18.60 -16.83
CA GLU A 168 -4.87 -19.08 -17.36
C GLU A 168 -4.01 -17.90 -17.83
N ILE A 169 -2.73 -17.94 -17.47
CA ILE A 169 -1.76 -16.94 -17.93
C ILE A 169 -1.51 -17.19 -19.43
N PRO A 170 -1.78 -16.20 -20.31
CA PRO A 170 -1.50 -16.31 -21.72
C PRO A 170 -0.02 -16.58 -22.02
N ASP A 171 0.27 -17.26 -23.12
CA ASP A 171 1.63 -17.65 -23.47
C ASP A 171 2.56 -16.45 -23.67
N ASP A 172 2.05 -15.31 -24.12
CA ASP A 172 2.79 -14.05 -24.30
C ASP A 172 3.21 -13.39 -22.97
N LEU A 173 2.52 -13.69 -21.87
CA LEU A 173 2.86 -13.21 -20.53
C LEU A 173 3.61 -14.24 -19.68
N ARG A 174 3.62 -15.50 -20.07
CA ARG A 174 4.18 -16.59 -19.26
C ARG A 174 5.64 -16.32 -18.87
N ALA A 175 6.47 -15.94 -19.83
CA ALA A 175 7.89 -15.67 -19.57
C ALA A 175 8.11 -14.50 -18.57
N LEU A 176 7.23 -13.49 -18.60
CA LEU A 176 7.28 -12.36 -17.68
C LEU A 176 6.92 -12.79 -16.25
N PHE A 177 5.85 -13.57 -16.09
CA PHE A 177 5.44 -14.08 -14.77
C PHE A 177 6.43 -15.10 -14.20
N ASP A 178 7.04 -15.93 -15.04
CA ASP A 178 8.08 -16.87 -14.63
C ASP A 178 9.31 -16.12 -14.11
N GLU A 179 9.77 -15.08 -14.85
CA GLU A 179 10.88 -14.24 -14.40
C GLU A 179 10.55 -13.47 -13.11
N GLU A 180 9.36 -12.91 -12.99
CA GLU A 180 8.90 -12.23 -11.78
C GLU A 180 8.92 -13.19 -10.57
N SER A 181 8.38 -14.38 -10.74
CA SER A 181 8.37 -15.44 -9.71
C SER A 181 9.78 -15.84 -9.27
N GLU A 182 10.75 -15.87 -10.19
CA GLU A 182 12.15 -16.17 -9.86
C GLU A 182 12.82 -15.03 -9.08
N LEU A 183 12.39 -13.77 -9.30
CA LEU A 183 12.92 -12.61 -8.59
C LEU A 183 12.35 -12.49 -7.18
N MET A 184 11.08 -12.85 -7.00
CA MET A 184 10.39 -12.74 -5.73
C MET A 184 10.76 -13.91 -4.81
N GLY A 185 10.90 -13.59 -3.52
CA GLY A 185 11.00 -14.59 -2.45
C GLY A 185 9.62 -14.99 -1.94
N GLU A 186 9.55 -15.26 -0.64
CA GLU A 186 8.27 -15.45 0.04
C GLU A 186 7.51 -14.14 0.08
N VAL A 187 6.20 -14.18 -0.24
CA VAL A 187 5.31 -13.02 -0.30
C VAL A 187 4.25 -13.16 0.76
N GLU A 188 4.06 -12.12 1.56
CA GLU A 188 2.96 -11.98 2.49
C GLU A 188 1.86 -11.13 1.88
N PHE A 189 0.60 -11.57 2.02
CA PHE A 189 -0.57 -10.91 1.44
C PHE A 189 -1.44 -10.30 2.52
N PHE A 190 -1.84 -9.06 2.31
CA PHE A 190 -2.75 -8.30 3.19
C PHE A 190 -3.97 -7.88 2.38
N ASP A 191 -5.09 -8.54 2.65
CA ASP A 191 -6.36 -8.28 1.98
C ASP A 191 -7.15 -7.22 2.73
N LEU A 192 -7.34 -6.06 2.11
CA LEU A 192 -8.12 -4.96 2.64
C LEU A 192 -9.52 -5.01 2.02
N HIS A 193 -10.46 -5.68 2.72
CA HIS A 193 -11.84 -5.86 2.23
C HIS A 193 -12.66 -4.57 2.29
N GLU A 194 -12.35 -3.70 3.24
CA GLU A 194 -12.95 -2.37 3.42
C GLU A 194 -11.84 -1.32 3.52
N PRO A 195 -11.14 -1.02 2.40
CA PRO A 195 -10.00 -0.11 2.45
C PRO A 195 -10.44 1.30 2.81
N MET A 196 -9.68 1.93 3.73
CA MET A 196 -9.78 3.36 3.98
C MET A 196 -8.87 4.08 2.99
N LEU A 197 -9.49 4.79 2.05
CA LEU A 197 -8.83 5.51 0.97
C LEU A 197 -8.98 7.00 1.23
N VAL A 198 -7.87 7.68 1.51
CA VAL A 198 -7.87 9.09 1.86
C VAL A 198 -6.96 9.83 0.89
N SER A 199 -7.57 10.70 0.07
CA SER A 199 -6.85 11.65 -0.77
C SER A 199 -6.88 13.05 -0.18
N PRO A 200 -5.89 13.93 -0.51
CA PRO A 200 -5.95 15.32 -0.10
C PRO A 200 -7.22 15.98 -0.65
N ARG A 201 -7.88 16.78 0.16
CA ARG A 201 -8.97 17.64 -0.35
C ARG A 201 -8.33 18.66 -1.29
N ARG A 202 -8.75 18.64 -2.55
CA ARG A 202 -8.39 19.64 -3.54
C ARG A 202 -9.01 20.99 -3.22
#